data_cdf11e5ba24a43ffd7df1a4bc3fdc424
#
_entry.id   cdf11e5ba24a43ffd7df1a4bc3fdc424
#
_cell.length_a   1.000
_cell.length_b   1.000
_cell.length_c   1.000
_cell.angle_alpha   90.00
_cell.angle_beta   90.00
_cell.angle_gamma   90.00
#
_symmetry.space_group_name_H-M   'P 1'
#
loop_
_entity.id
_entity.type
_entity.pdbx_description
1 polymer ?
#
loop_
_entity_poly.entity_id
_entity_poly.type
_entity_poly.pdbx_seq_one_letter_code
_entity_poly.pdbx_strand_id
1 'polypeptide(L)'
;MKAVIAEQYGGAEVLEIGDVPMPRVGPNGVLVQIHAASVNPVDWKLRQGLLHAVRPVVFPVIWGCDLAGVVTEVGPSVTLFKPGDEVYGMKDGYVGKTYRGTYAEYVVAPEKSLAAKPGNLSFEEAAAVPLTALTAWQAMVNQGKLKPGQRVLIHAGAGGVGVMAIQIAKAFGAYVAATGSTRNQDFLRKLGADLAIDYTREKISRIRPKFDLVLDGIGKSVWADSFRALKAGGRLVTLTLPTPRESAGKLKFFAMAIPALVFGIARGLIGGKRLLFTRVKPRGGELEKISALIEAGKIRPVVEKVFSLEQIAEAHRLSELGHVRGKLAIRIREDQ
;
A
#
# COMPACT_ATOMS: atom_id res chain seq x y z
N MET A 1 9.15 -9.97 -23.84
CA MET A 1 9.49 -8.93 -22.86
C MET A 1 10.11 -9.54 -21.63
N LYS A 2 11.04 -8.85 -21.00
CA LYS A 2 11.60 -9.30 -19.71
C LYS A 2 10.62 -9.09 -18.57
N ALA A 3 10.59 -10.05 -17.64
CA ALA A 3 9.76 -9.99 -16.43
C ALA A 3 10.39 -10.82 -15.30
N VAL A 4 10.04 -10.50 -14.06
CA VAL A 4 10.36 -11.32 -12.89
C VAL A 4 9.27 -12.36 -12.69
N ILE A 5 9.61 -13.62 -12.84
CA ILE A 5 8.72 -14.76 -12.80
C ILE A 5 8.96 -15.55 -11.52
N ALA A 6 7.93 -16.15 -10.97
CA ALA A 6 8.04 -17.20 -9.98
C ALA A 6 7.17 -18.38 -10.41
N GLU A 7 7.66 -19.61 -10.24
CA GLU A 7 6.96 -20.84 -10.59
C GLU A 7 6.36 -21.55 -9.37
N GLN A 8 6.68 -21.06 -8.18
CA GLN A 8 6.20 -21.60 -6.91
C GLN A 8 6.20 -20.56 -5.80
N TYR A 9 5.59 -20.88 -4.68
CA TYR A 9 5.77 -20.12 -3.44
C TYR A 9 7.16 -20.33 -2.87
N GLY A 10 7.73 -19.30 -2.23
CA GLY A 10 9.05 -19.41 -1.62
C GLY A 10 9.60 -18.10 -1.07
N GLY A 11 10.84 -18.11 -0.66
CA GLY A 11 11.62 -16.93 -0.30
C GLY A 11 11.99 -16.08 -1.53
N ALA A 12 12.81 -15.03 -1.36
CA ALA A 12 13.18 -14.14 -2.46
C ALA A 12 13.96 -14.83 -3.60
N GLU A 13 14.49 -16.02 -3.34
CA GLU A 13 15.23 -16.86 -4.31
C GLU A 13 14.36 -17.40 -5.46
N VAL A 14 13.03 -17.44 -5.30
CA VAL A 14 12.13 -17.90 -6.36
C VAL A 14 11.82 -16.84 -7.42
N LEU A 15 12.36 -15.63 -7.26
CA LEU A 15 12.21 -14.52 -8.21
C LEU A 15 13.29 -14.61 -9.27
N GLU A 16 12.91 -15.01 -10.48
CA GLU A 16 13.83 -15.20 -11.62
C GLU A 16 13.43 -14.26 -12.76
N ILE A 17 14.43 -13.70 -13.44
CA ILE A 17 14.20 -12.92 -14.65
C ILE A 17 14.10 -13.88 -15.84
N GLY A 18 13.04 -13.74 -16.59
CA GLY A 18 12.80 -14.53 -17.79
C GLY A 18 12.07 -13.77 -18.88
N ASP A 19 12.03 -14.34 -20.05
CA ASP A 19 11.28 -13.84 -21.19
C ASP A 19 9.87 -14.37 -21.21
N VAL A 20 8.91 -13.48 -21.34
CA VAL A 20 7.47 -13.80 -21.45
C VAL A 20 6.86 -13.12 -22.67
N PRO A 21 5.78 -13.69 -23.23
CA PRO A 21 5.05 -13.03 -24.32
C PRO A 21 4.54 -11.65 -23.91
N MET A 22 4.48 -10.72 -24.88
CA MET A 22 3.81 -9.43 -24.68
C MET A 22 2.34 -9.64 -24.28
N PRO A 23 1.82 -8.89 -23.30
CA PRO A 23 0.42 -8.99 -22.93
C PRO A 23 -0.48 -8.43 -24.05
N ARG A 24 -1.60 -9.10 -24.30
CA ARG A 24 -2.60 -8.64 -25.28
C ARG A 24 -3.49 -7.57 -24.67
N VAL A 25 -3.76 -6.51 -25.42
CA VAL A 25 -4.64 -5.42 -25.01
C VAL A 25 -6.09 -5.83 -25.26
N GLY A 26 -6.88 -5.86 -24.19
CA GLY A 26 -8.33 -6.04 -24.29
C GLY A 26 -9.08 -4.71 -24.47
N PRO A 27 -10.40 -4.73 -24.68
CA PRO A 27 -11.17 -3.53 -25.04
C PRO A 27 -10.99 -2.33 -24.09
N ASN A 28 -10.91 -2.56 -22.78
CA ASN A 28 -10.72 -1.52 -21.74
C ASN A 28 -9.29 -1.51 -21.19
N GLY A 29 -8.34 -2.14 -21.85
CA GLY A 29 -6.95 -2.27 -21.45
C GLY A 29 -6.10 -1.13 -21.93
N VAL A 30 -5.16 -0.72 -21.08
CA VAL A 30 -4.10 0.24 -21.42
C VAL A 30 -2.78 -0.52 -21.29
N LEU A 31 -2.03 -0.62 -22.39
CA LEU A 31 -0.66 -1.18 -22.37
C LEU A 31 0.29 -0.08 -21.95
N VAL A 32 0.94 -0.34 -20.82
CA VAL A 32 1.92 0.59 -20.26
C VAL A 32 3.31 -0.02 -20.38
N GLN A 33 4.25 0.71 -20.97
CA GLN A 33 5.67 0.46 -20.87
C GLN A 33 6.10 0.96 -19.49
N ILE A 34 6.52 0.05 -18.62
CA ILE A 34 6.84 0.37 -17.25
C ILE A 34 8.26 0.93 -17.16
N HIS A 35 8.39 2.12 -16.59
CA HIS A 35 9.67 2.73 -16.22
C HIS A 35 10.05 2.36 -14.79
N ALA A 36 9.08 2.37 -13.88
CA ALA A 36 9.31 1.98 -12.50
C ALA A 36 8.12 1.22 -11.89
N ALA A 37 8.45 0.34 -10.95
CA ALA A 37 7.52 -0.34 -10.06
C ALA A 37 7.93 -0.10 -8.60
N SER A 38 7.22 -0.68 -7.63
CA SER A 38 7.63 -0.59 -6.22
C SER A 38 7.28 -1.84 -5.41
N VAL A 39 8.04 -2.10 -4.36
CA VAL A 39 7.84 -3.25 -3.48
C VAL A 39 6.86 -2.93 -2.37
N ASN A 40 5.92 -3.83 -2.15
CA ASN A 40 4.94 -3.77 -1.08
C ASN A 40 4.98 -5.03 -0.19
N PRO A 41 4.68 -4.92 1.11
CA PRO A 41 4.63 -6.10 1.97
C PRO A 41 3.65 -7.19 1.51
N VAL A 42 2.62 -6.84 0.77
CA VAL A 42 1.67 -7.80 0.20
C VAL A 42 2.32 -8.67 -0.89
N ASP A 43 3.27 -8.15 -1.65
CA ASP A 43 3.96 -8.87 -2.73
C ASP A 43 4.72 -10.08 -2.16
N TRP A 44 5.57 -9.85 -1.13
CA TRP A 44 6.34 -10.94 -0.55
C TRP A 44 5.50 -11.86 0.36
N LYS A 45 4.44 -11.35 1.01
CA LYS A 45 3.51 -12.21 1.76
C LYS A 45 2.77 -13.19 0.86
N LEU A 46 2.36 -12.74 -0.32
CA LEU A 46 1.75 -13.62 -1.32
C LEU A 46 2.77 -14.60 -1.89
N ARG A 47 3.97 -14.12 -2.23
CA ARG A 47 5.06 -14.95 -2.74
C ARG A 47 5.43 -16.07 -1.76
N GLN A 48 5.47 -15.78 -0.45
CA GLN A 48 5.69 -16.77 0.60
C GLN A 48 4.48 -17.67 0.88
N GLY A 49 3.36 -17.47 0.18
CA GLY A 49 2.14 -18.26 0.39
C GLY A 49 1.38 -17.96 1.68
N LEU A 50 1.75 -16.92 2.44
CA LEU A 50 1.11 -16.60 3.73
C LEU A 50 -0.38 -16.25 3.59
N LEU A 51 -0.78 -15.81 2.41
CA LEU A 51 -2.17 -15.44 2.08
C LEU A 51 -2.85 -16.46 1.16
N HIS A 52 -2.23 -17.59 0.85
CA HIS A 52 -2.74 -18.54 -0.14
C HIS A 52 -4.14 -19.07 0.23
N ALA A 53 -4.45 -19.18 1.51
CA ALA A 53 -5.76 -19.62 2.00
C ALA A 53 -6.94 -18.74 1.51
N VAL A 54 -6.70 -17.44 1.32
CA VAL A 54 -7.71 -16.44 0.91
C VAL A 54 -7.40 -15.80 -0.44
N ARG A 55 -6.18 -15.98 -0.93
CA ARG A 55 -5.70 -15.45 -2.20
C ARG A 55 -4.77 -16.46 -2.87
N PRO A 56 -5.31 -17.55 -3.42
CA PRO A 56 -4.51 -18.52 -4.16
C PRO A 56 -3.93 -17.87 -5.42
N VAL A 57 -2.68 -18.21 -5.72
CA VAL A 57 -1.97 -17.78 -6.93
C VAL A 57 -1.83 -18.96 -7.87
N VAL A 58 -1.95 -18.69 -9.16
CA VAL A 58 -1.68 -19.68 -10.23
C VAL A 58 -0.33 -19.35 -10.84
N PHE A 59 0.55 -20.33 -10.87
CA PHE A 59 1.89 -20.22 -11.42
C PHE A 59 1.95 -20.62 -12.91
N PRO A 60 2.91 -20.08 -13.70
CA PRO A 60 3.89 -19.05 -13.33
C PRO A 60 3.24 -17.69 -13.13
N VAL A 61 3.79 -16.88 -12.23
CA VAL A 61 3.27 -15.56 -11.85
C VAL A 61 4.34 -14.47 -11.96
N ILE A 62 3.94 -13.28 -12.41
CA ILE A 62 4.72 -12.05 -12.31
C ILE A 62 4.17 -11.27 -11.12
N TRP A 63 5.03 -10.90 -10.16
CA TRP A 63 4.66 -10.14 -8.97
C TRP A 63 4.64 -8.63 -9.22
N GLY A 64 4.30 -7.87 -8.16
CA GLY A 64 4.21 -6.42 -8.19
C GLY A 64 2.81 -5.91 -8.54
N CYS A 65 2.44 -4.77 -7.96
CA CYS A 65 1.14 -4.15 -8.20
C CYS A 65 1.20 -2.66 -8.55
N ASP A 66 2.20 -1.94 -8.08
CA ASP A 66 2.39 -0.53 -8.42
C ASP A 66 3.18 -0.38 -9.72
N LEU A 67 2.80 0.61 -10.52
CA LEU A 67 3.47 0.95 -11.76
C LEU A 67 3.50 2.46 -11.99
N ALA A 68 4.53 2.91 -12.69
CA ALA A 68 4.59 4.19 -13.39
C ALA A 68 5.31 3.98 -14.72
N GLY A 69 4.82 4.60 -15.78
CA GLY A 69 5.36 4.41 -17.13
C GLY A 69 4.59 5.16 -18.19
N VAL A 70 4.81 4.81 -19.45
CA VAL A 70 4.24 5.47 -20.63
C VAL A 70 3.27 4.53 -21.32
N VAL A 71 2.12 5.05 -21.69
CA VAL A 71 1.12 4.33 -22.51
C VAL A 71 1.67 4.08 -23.90
N THR A 72 1.64 2.84 -24.37
CA THR A 72 2.07 2.49 -25.74
C THR A 72 0.91 2.05 -26.64
N GLU A 73 -0.14 1.47 -26.07
CA GLU A 73 -1.31 1.01 -26.81
C GLU A 73 -2.56 1.08 -25.93
N VAL A 74 -3.71 1.35 -26.50
CA VAL A 74 -5.00 1.38 -25.80
C VAL A 74 -6.03 0.55 -26.54
N GLY A 75 -6.91 -0.12 -25.79
CA GLY A 75 -8.05 -0.84 -26.35
C GLY A 75 -9.14 0.12 -26.88
N PRO A 76 -10.01 -0.36 -27.78
CA PRO A 76 -10.98 0.48 -28.47
C PRO A 76 -12.04 1.15 -27.57
N SER A 77 -12.20 0.70 -26.34
CA SER A 77 -13.14 1.31 -25.37
C SER A 77 -12.46 2.24 -24.37
N VAL A 78 -11.15 2.45 -24.48
CA VAL A 78 -10.39 3.38 -23.61
C VAL A 78 -10.65 4.82 -24.10
N THR A 79 -10.94 5.70 -23.14
CA THR A 79 -11.28 7.11 -23.41
C THR A 79 -10.42 8.10 -22.65
N LEU A 80 -9.76 7.67 -21.56
CA LEU A 80 -9.02 8.55 -20.65
C LEU A 80 -7.56 8.73 -21.04
N PHE A 81 -6.99 7.80 -21.82
CA PHE A 81 -5.58 7.79 -22.16
C PHE A 81 -5.33 7.51 -23.63
N LYS A 82 -4.18 7.97 -24.12
CA LYS A 82 -3.66 7.69 -25.46
C LYS A 82 -2.18 7.32 -25.40
N PRO A 83 -1.61 6.71 -26.46
CA PRO A 83 -0.17 6.49 -26.55
C PRO A 83 0.62 7.78 -26.34
N GLY A 84 1.71 7.68 -25.56
CA GLY A 84 2.57 8.78 -25.15
C GLY A 84 2.20 9.40 -23.80
N ASP A 85 1.03 9.12 -23.23
CA ASP A 85 0.66 9.65 -21.92
C ASP A 85 1.50 8.97 -20.80
N GLU A 86 2.05 9.78 -19.90
CA GLU A 86 2.69 9.30 -18.68
C GLU A 86 1.62 8.99 -17.63
N VAL A 87 1.63 7.75 -17.16
CA VAL A 87 0.63 7.24 -16.20
C VAL A 87 1.26 6.57 -15.01
N TYR A 88 0.52 6.51 -13.92
CA TYR A 88 0.85 5.70 -12.77
C TYR A 88 -0.41 5.04 -12.21
N GLY A 89 -0.25 3.96 -11.48
CA GLY A 89 -1.41 3.26 -10.96
C GLY A 89 -1.09 2.01 -10.16
N MET A 90 -2.17 1.42 -9.69
CA MET A 90 -2.11 0.14 -9.00
C MET A 90 -2.92 -0.89 -9.77
N LYS A 91 -2.31 -2.02 -10.08
CA LYS A 91 -3.01 -3.16 -10.65
C LYS A 91 -3.49 -4.09 -9.54
N ASP A 92 -4.79 -4.40 -9.49
CA ASP A 92 -5.31 -5.47 -8.62
C ASP A 92 -5.06 -6.81 -9.31
N GLY A 93 -3.96 -7.42 -8.97
CA GLY A 93 -3.51 -8.64 -9.60
C GLY A 93 -3.54 -9.86 -8.72
N TYR A 94 -4.06 -9.74 -7.52
CA TYR A 94 -3.98 -10.83 -6.54
C TYR A 94 -5.12 -11.85 -6.63
N VAL A 95 -5.95 -11.81 -7.66
CA VAL A 95 -7.08 -12.74 -7.82
C VAL A 95 -7.29 -13.08 -9.31
N GLY A 96 -7.10 -14.32 -9.70
CA GLY A 96 -7.44 -14.81 -11.03
C GLY A 96 -6.40 -15.75 -11.67
N LYS A 97 -6.81 -16.41 -12.74
CA LYS A 97 -6.02 -17.46 -13.43
C LYS A 97 -4.84 -16.94 -14.27
N THR A 98 -4.74 -15.65 -14.51
CA THR A 98 -3.71 -15.03 -15.36
C THR A 98 -3.19 -13.75 -14.73
N TYR A 99 -2.57 -13.87 -13.55
CA TYR A 99 -1.95 -12.73 -12.93
C TYR A 99 -0.67 -12.36 -13.66
N ARG A 100 -0.62 -11.12 -14.15
CA ARG A 100 0.59 -10.49 -14.65
C ARG A 100 0.83 -9.23 -13.85
N GLY A 101 1.85 -9.25 -13.01
CA GLY A 101 2.23 -8.13 -12.15
C GLY A 101 3.04 -7.06 -12.88
N THR A 102 3.62 -6.17 -12.09
CA THR A 102 4.28 -4.97 -12.60
C THR A 102 5.82 -5.06 -12.57
N TYR A 103 6.39 -6.19 -12.12
CA TYR A 103 7.83 -6.41 -12.26
C TYR A 103 8.15 -6.96 -13.65
N ALA A 104 7.85 -6.16 -14.68
CA ALA A 104 8.00 -6.49 -16.08
C ALA A 104 8.15 -5.22 -16.92
N GLU A 105 8.69 -5.33 -18.13
CA GLU A 105 8.83 -4.19 -19.05
C GLU A 105 7.49 -3.60 -19.49
N TYR A 106 6.44 -4.44 -19.59
CA TYR A 106 5.11 -4.01 -20.01
C TYR A 106 4.02 -4.67 -19.18
N VAL A 107 2.92 -3.95 -19.01
CA VAL A 107 1.72 -4.48 -18.37
C VAL A 107 0.47 -3.91 -19.03
N VAL A 108 -0.58 -4.72 -19.12
CA VAL A 108 -1.93 -4.20 -19.43
C VAL A 108 -2.66 -3.95 -18.11
N ALA A 109 -3.07 -2.71 -17.90
CA ALA A 109 -3.87 -2.29 -16.76
C ALA A 109 -5.26 -1.80 -17.21
N PRO A 110 -6.32 -2.00 -16.42
CA PRO A 110 -7.60 -1.39 -16.69
C PRO A 110 -7.48 0.14 -16.63
N GLU A 111 -8.08 0.86 -17.58
CA GLU A 111 -8.11 2.32 -17.63
C GLU A 111 -8.46 2.95 -16.26
N LYS A 112 -9.50 2.43 -15.60
CA LYS A 112 -10.00 2.94 -14.30
C LYS A 112 -9.06 2.75 -13.12
N SER A 113 -7.96 2.02 -13.30
CA SER A 113 -6.94 1.81 -12.26
C SER A 113 -5.73 2.73 -12.38
N LEU A 114 -5.69 3.54 -13.43
CA LEU A 114 -4.60 4.46 -13.75
C LEU A 114 -5.04 5.92 -13.54
N ALA A 115 -4.05 6.79 -13.37
CA ALA A 115 -4.17 8.24 -13.44
C ALA A 115 -2.95 8.82 -14.16
N ALA A 116 -3.04 10.06 -14.62
CA ALA A 116 -1.89 10.80 -15.12
C ALA A 116 -0.83 10.93 -14.03
N LYS A 117 0.42 10.66 -14.37
CA LYS A 117 1.55 10.81 -13.45
C LYS A 117 1.71 12.28 -13.08
N PRO A 118 1.83 12.64 -11.79
CA PRO A 118 2.16 14.01 -11.39
C PRO A 118 3.44 14.51 -12.07
N GLY A 119 3.39 15.69 -12.67
CA GLY A 119 4.49 16.24 -13.45
C GLY A 119 5.75 16.55 -12.62
N ASN A 120 5.60 16.70 -11.30
CA ASN A 120 6.68 16.98 -10.36
C ASN A 120 7.30 15.74 -9.70
N LEU A 121 6.97 14.54 -10.17
CA LEU A 121 7.55 13.27 -9.70
C LEU A 121 8.34 12.57 -10.81
N SER A 122 9.45 11.92 -10.45
CA SER A 122 10.09 10.92 -11.28
C SER A 122 9.20 9.66 -11.39
N PHE A 123 9.52 8.72 -12.30
CA PHE A 123 8.78 7.46 -12.40
C PHE A 123 8.93 6.62 -11.13
N GLU A 124 10.11 6.59 -10.50
CA GLU A 124 10.34 5.87 -9.24
C GLU A 124 9.52 6.47 -8.08
N GLU A 125 9.49 7.80 -7.97
CA GLU A 125 8.66 8.48 -6.99
C GLU A 125 7.17 8.21 -7.25
N ALA A 126 6.73 8.27 -8.51
CA ALA A 126 5.35 8.01 -8.90
C ALA A 126 4.95 6.56 -8.61
N ALA A 127 5.79 5.57 -8.92
CA ALA A 127 5.54 4.17 -8.62
C ALA A 127 5.46 3.87 -7.10
N ALA A 128 6.04 4.71 -6.26
CA ALA A 128 5.97 4.56 -4.81
C ALA A 128 4.62 4.98 -4.20
N VAL A 129 3.76 5.65 -4.97
CA VAL A 129 2.51 6.27 -4.49
C VAL A 129 1.30 5.32 -4.47
N PRO A 130 0.95 4.58 -5.55
CA PRO A 130 -0.42 4.12 -5.77
C PRO A 130 -0.98 3.26 -4.65
N LEU A 131 -0.39 2.11 -4.33
CA LEU A 131 -0.91 1.23 -3.29
C LEU A 131 -0.96 1.93 -1.93
N THR A 132 0.11 2.64 -1.56
CA THR A 132 0.25 3.24 -0.23
C THR A 132 -0.69 4.41 -0.04
N ALA A 133 -0.80 5.30 -1.01
CA ALA A 133 -1.67 6.46 -0.95
C ALA A 133 -3.15 6.09 -1.08
N LEU A 134 -3.50 5.15 -1.99
CA LEU A 134 -4.86 4.62 -2.08
C LEU A 134 -5.27 3.91 -0.79
N THR A 135 -4.37 3.15 -0.16
CA THR A 135 -4.66 2.51 1.13
C THR A 135 -4.94 3.55 2.20
N ALA A 136 -4.10 4.56 2.34
CA ALA A 136 -4.27 5.64 3.30
C ALA A 136 -5.57 6.42 3.03
N TRP A 137 -5.83 6.79 1.78
CA TRP A 137 -7.03 7.50 1.37
C TRP A 137 -8.30 6.71 1.67
N GLN A 138 -8.39 5.47 1.18
CA GLN A 138 -9.57 4.63 1.38
C GLN A 138 -9.81 4.30 2.85
N ALA A 139 -8.75 4.10 3.63
CA ALA A 139 -8.88 3.84 5.06
C ALA A 139 -9.35 5.09 5.83
N MET A 140 -8.71 6.23 5.62
CA MET A 140 -9.00 7.42 6.43
C MET A 140 -10.17 8.24 5.88
N VAL A 141 -10.19 8.51 4.57
CA VAL A 141 -11.22 9.38 3.96
C VAL A 141 -12.50 8.60 3.72
N ASN A 142 -12.44 7.45 3.05
CA ASN A 142 -13.65 6.73 2.67
C ASN A 142 -14.31 6.01 3.85
N GLN A 143 -13.53 5.25 4.64
CA GLN A 143 -14.06 4.48 5.77
C GLN A 143 -13.99 5.25 7.09
N GLY A 144 -12.84 5.85 7.36
CA GLY A 144 -12.60 6.67 8.55
C GLY A 144 -13.45 7.92 8.60
N LYS A 145 -13.95 8.41 7.44
CA LYS A 145 -14.70 9.66 7.31
C LYS A 145 -13.97 10.83 7.95
N LEU A 146 -12.68 10.92 7.64
CA LEU A 146 -11.79 11.98 8.11
C LEU A 146 -12.37 13.36 7.81
N LYS A 147 -12.34 14.24 8.81
CA LYS A 147 -12.81 15.63 8.71
C LYS A 147 -11.75 16.60 9.26
N PRO A 148 -11.76 17.86 8.83
CA PRO A 148 -10.90 18.90 9.42
C PRO A 148 -11.09 18.99 10.94
N GLY A 149 -10.00 19.28 11.66
CA GLY A 149 -10.00 19.43 13.12
C GLY A 149 -10.02 18.12 13.91
N GLN A 150 -10.21 16.98 13.26
CA GLN A 150 -10.16 15.67 13.95
C GLN A 150 -8.74 15.32 14.37
N ARG A 151 -8.62 14.50 15.41
CA ARG A 151 -7.36 13.93 15.90
C ARG A 151 -7.20 12.51 15.38
N VAL A 152 -6.13 12.28 14.65
CA VAL A 152 -5.82 10.97 14.03
C VAL A 152 -4.57 10.37 14.66
N LEU A 153 -4.62 9.09 14.99
CA LEU A 153 -3.45 8.29 15.35
C LEU A 153 -3.10 7.35 14.20
N ILE A 154 -1.85 7.37 13.77
CA ILE A 154 -1.35 6.54 12.68
C ILE A 154 -0.26 5.61 13.22
N HIS A 155 -0.53 4.32 13.22
CA HIS A 155 0.48 3.31 13.55
C HIS A 155 1.43 3.06 12.38
N ALA A 156 2.67 2.65 12.68
CA ALA A 156 3.73 2.43 11.70
C ALA A 156 3.95 3.65 10.79
N GLY A 157 4.04 4.84 11.38
CA GLY A 157 4.09 6.12 10.66
C GLY A 157 5.26 6.26 9.68
N ALA A 158 6.36 5.55 9.88
CA ALA A 158 7.54 5.60 9.02
C ALA A 158 7.44 4.67 7.79
N GLY A 159 6.49 3.73 7.74
CA GLY A 159 6.29 2.85 6.58
C GLY A 159 5.55 3.53 5.44
N GLY A 160 5.50 2.90 4.27
CA GLY A 160 4.94 3.49 3.05
C GLY A 160 3.52 4.06 3.22
N VAL A 161 2.58 3.28 3.81
CA VAL A 161 1.22 3.78 4.08
C VAL A 161 1.24 4.88 5.13
N GLY A 162 2.06 4.76 6.19
CA GLY A 162 2.18 5.75 7.24
C GLY A 162 2.63 7.11 6.74
N VAL A 163 3.65 7.13 5.87
CA VAL A 163 4.17 8.36 5.21
C VAL A 163 3.05 9.08 4.45
N MET A 164 2.28 8.36 3.64
CA MET A 164 1.15 8.94 2.91
C MET A 164 0.03 9.36 3.83
N ALA A 165 -0.29 8.55 4.84
CA ALA A 165 -1.38 8.81 5.77
C ALA A 165 -1.16 10.08 6.61
N ILE A 166 0.07 10.29 7.11
CA ILE A 166 0.42 11.51 7.86
C ILE A 166 0.15 12.74 7.00
N GLN A 167 0.68 12.77 5.79
CA GLN A 167 0.59 13.92 4.91
C GLN A 167 -0.86 14.15 4.40
N ILE A 168 -1.58 13.09 4.04
CA ILE A 168 -3.00 13.18 3.68
C ILE A 168 -3.81 13.75 4.84
N ALA A 169 -3.63 13.23 6.07
CA ALA A 169 -4.35 13.74 7.24
C ALA A 169 -4.04 15.21 7.52
N LYS A 170 -2.77 15.62 7.36
CA LYS A 170 -2.39 17.03 7.46
C LYS A 170 -3.02 17.90 6.38
N ALA A 171 -3.06 17.43 5.13
CA ALA A 171 -3.71 18.12 4.02
C ALA A 171 -5.22 18.32 4.25
N PHE A 172 -5.86 17.41 5.02
CA PHE A 172 -7.26 17.53 5.47
C PHE A 172 -7.44 18.39 6.73
N GLY A 173 -6.38 19.00 7.28
CA GLY A 173 -6.47 19.84 8.48
C GLY A 173 -6.65 19.07 9.79
N ALA A 174 -6.22 17.81 9.85
CA ALA A 174 -6.27 17.01 11.07
C ALA A 174 -5.06 17.27 11.98
N TYR A 175 -5.23 17.06 13.29
CA TYR A 175 -4.12 16.85 14.22
C TYR A 175 -3.64 15.40 14.10
N VAL A 176 -2.37 15.20 13.83
CA VAL A 176 -1.78 13.89 13.54
C VAL A 176 -0.79 13.47 14.62
N ALA A 177 -1.10 12.36 15.28
CA ALA A 177 -0.14 11.59 16.07
C ALA A 177 0.32 10.36 15.27
N ALA A 178 1.61 10.07 15.27
CA ALA A 178 2.14 8.91 14.54
C ALA A 178 3.11 8.12 15.42
N THR A 179 3.03 6.77 15.37
CA THR A 179 3.94 5.90 16.10
C THR A 179 5.10 5.46 15.23
N GLY A 180 6.29 5.46 15.81
CA GLY A 180 7.52 4.92 15.24
C GLY A 180 8.50 4.51 16.33
N SER A 181 9.59 3.83 15.96
CA SER A 181 10.70 3.58 16.88
C SER A 181 11.49 4.86 17.15
N THR A 182 12.35 4.84 18.17
CA THR A 182 13.19 5.98 18.56
C THR A 182 13.90 6.64 17.38
N ARG A 183 14.49 5.85 16.48
CA ARG A 183 15.20 6.35 15.29
C ARG A 183 14.33 7.08 14.26
N ASN A 184 13.01 6.95 14.35
CA ASN A 184 12.06 7.51 13.39
C ASN A 184 11.34 8.77 13.91
N GLN A 185 11.59 9.22 15.14
CA GLN A 185 10.85 10.32 15.75
C GLN A 185 10.97 11.62 14.96
N ASP A 186 12.19 12.01 14.58
CA ASP A 186 12.42 13.23 13.79
C ASP A 186 11.89 13.10 12.37
N PHE A 187 11.96 11.91 11.79
CA PHE A 187 11.36 11.64 10.48
C PHE A 187 9.84 11.85 10.50
N LEU A 188 9.14 11.33 11.53
CA LEU A 188 7.70 11.54 11.68
C LEU A 188 7.33 13.02 11.80
N ARG A 189 8.10 13.80 12.57
CA ARG A 189 7.90 15.26 12.70
C ARG A 189 8.11 15.97 11.36
N LYS A 190 9.15 15.60 10.61
CA LYS A 190 9.42 16.15 9.26
C LYS A 190 8.30 15.85 8.27
N LEU A 191 7.59 14.73 8.42
CA LEU A 191 6.41 14.39 7.62
C LEU A 191 5.16 15.20 8.00
N GLY A 192 5.21 15.97 9.09
CA GLY A 192 4.11 16.81 9.56
C GLY A 192 3.31 16.20 10.72
N ALA A 193 3.79 15.14 11.38
CA ALA A 193 3.15 14.66 12.60
C ALA A 193 3.27 15.70 13.73
N ASP A 194 2.13 16.11 14.29
CA ASP A 194 2.07 17.03 15.43
C ASP A 194 2.59 16.37 16.73
N LEU A 195 2.45 15.03 16.81
CA LEU A 195 2.96 14.23 17.91
C LEU A 195 3.61 12.95 17.36
N ALA A 196 4.93 12.85 17.51
CA ALA A 196 5.64 11.60 17.26
C ALA A 196 5.72 10.79 18.56
N ILE A 197 5.23 9.55 18.52
CA ILE A 197 5.13 8.65 19.69
C ILE A 197 6.13 7.52 19.51
N ASP A 198 7.06 7.41 20.43
CA ASP A 198 7.98 6.27 20.49
C ASP A 198 7.30 5.08 21.18
N TYR A 199 6.83 4.13 20.39
CA TYR A 199 6.13 2.95 20.92
C TYR A 199 7.02 2.03 21.78
N THR A 200 8.35 2.21 21.73
CA THR A 200 9.29 1.45 22.55
C THR A 200 9.38 2.01 23.98
N ARG A 201 8.93 3.25 24.20
CA ARG A 201 9.01 3.98 25.47
C ARG A 201 7.65 4.38 26.04
N GLU A 202 6.67 4.64 25.16
CA GLU A 202 5.39 5.21 25.54
C GLU A 202 4.22 4.28 25.22
N LYS A 203 3.23 4.23 26.13
CA LYS A 203 1.98 3.53 25.90
C LYS A 203 0.94 4.48 25.28
N ILE A 204 0.48 4.15 24.10
CA ILE A 204 -0.52 4.92 23.34
C ILE A 204 -1.81 5.17 24.14
N SER A 205 -2.22 4.17 24.95
CA SER A 205 -3.42 4.27 25.80
C SER A 205 -3.38 5.38 26.86
N ARG A 206 -2.19 5.96 27.13
CA ARG A 206 -1.99 7.09 28.06
C ARG A 206 -2.09 8.45 27.39
N ILE A 207 -2.04 8.51 26.05
CA ILE A 207 -2.06 9.78 25.32
C ILE A 207 -3.40 10.50 25.50
N ARG A 208 -3.35 11.79 25.75
CA ARG A 208 -4.52 12.67 25.88
C ARG A 208 -4.30 13.95 25.08
N PRO A 209 -5.35 14.60 24.57
CA PRO A 209 -6.71 14.08 24.44
C PRO A 209 -6.83 12.90 23.46
N LYS A 210 -7.93 12.14 23.57
CA LYS A 210 -8.19 10.94 22.74
C LYS A 210 -8.38 11.27 21.25
N PHE A 211 -8.38 10.24 20.42
CA PHE A 211 -8.42 10.32 18.95
C PHE A 211 -9.84 10.02 18.41
N ASP A 212 -10.13 10.64 17.27
CA ASP A 212 -11.37 10.40 16.52
C ASP A 212 -11.21 9.19 15.60
N LEU A 213 -9.99 9.02 15.06
CA LEU A 213 -9.63 7.99 14.10
C LEU A 213 -8.28 7.37 14.47
N VAL A 214 -8.17 6.06 14.35
CA VAL A 214 -6.90 5.33 14.37
C VAL A 214 -6.74 4.57 13.07
N LEU A 215 -5.61 4.78 12.37
CA LEU A 215 -5.18 3.96 11.26
C LEU A 215 -4.17 2.93 11.76
N ASP A 216 -4.47 1.65 11.55
CA ASP A 216 -3.66 0.54 12.04
C ASP A 216 -3.06 -0.30 10.91
N GLY A 217 -1.75 -0.22 10.74
CA GLY A 217 -0.95 -1.07 9.85
C GLY A 217 -0.22 -2.21 10.56
N ILE A 218 -0.42 -2.39 11.88
CA ILE A 218 0.28 -3.39 12.70
C ILE A 218 -0.58 -4.64 12.93
N GLY A 219 -1.86 -4.44 13.30
CA GLY A 219 -2.81 -5.51 13.54
C GLY A 219 -3.15 -5.73 15.02
N LYS A 220 -3.66 -6.91 15.33
CA LYS A 220 -4.27 -7.27 16.62
C LYS A 220 -3.47 -6.86 17.87
N SER A 221 -2.15 -6.88 17.82
CA SER A 221 -1.30 -6.55 18.97
C SER A 221 -1.50 -5.13 19.51
N VAL A 222 -1.90 -4.18 18.67
CA VAL A 222 -2.13 -2.78 19.09
C VAL A 222 -3.61 -2.41 19.27
N TRP A 223 -4.56 -3.31 18.97
CA TRP A 223 -5.99 -2.98 18.98
C TRP A 223 -6.49 -2.58 20.37
N ALA A 224 -6.09 -3.30 21.44
CA ALA A 224 -6.56 -3.01 22.78
C ALA A 224 -6.20 -1.57 23.22
N ASP A 225 -4.96 -1.14 22.97
CA ASP A 225 -4.51 0.21 23.29
C ASP A 225 -5.09 1.26 22.35
N SER A 226 -5.25 0.92 21.06
CA SER A 226 -5.92 1.76 20.08
C SER A 226 -7.38 2.04 20.48
N PHE A 227 -8.14 1.02 20.90
CA PHE A 227 -9.51 1.24 21.39
C PHE A 227 -9.57 2.09 22.66
N ARG A 228 -8.59 1.97 23.59
CA ARG A 228 -8.50 2.83 24.77
C ARG A 228 -8.18 4.29 24.40
N ALA A 229 -7.38 4.49 23.34
CA ALA A 229 -6.99 5.81 22.85
C ALA A 229 -8.11 6.50 22.06
N LEU A 230 -9.12 5.76 21.55
CA LEU A 230 -10.25 6.33 20.83
C LEU A 230 -11.25 7.02 21.74
N LYS A 231 -11.84 8.12 21.27
CA LYS A 231 -13.06 8.75 21.82
C LYS A 231 -14.26 7.78 21.70
N ALA A 232 -15.34 8.07 22.41
CA ALA A 232 -16.65 7.49 22.12
C ALA A 232 -17.04 7.79 20.66
N GLY A 233 -17.61 6.81 19.95
CA GLY A 233 -17.95 6.94 18.53
C GLY A 233 -16.75 6.91 17.57
N GLY A 234 -15.53 6.84 18.06
CA GLY A 234 -14.29 6.83 17.26
C GLY A 234 -14.15 5.56 16.41
N ARG A 235 -13.27 5.61 15.42
CA ARG A 235 -13.06 4.53 14.45
C ARG A 235 -11.62 4.01 14.50
N LEU A 236 -11.47 2.69 14.56
CA LEU A 236 -10.21 1.98 14.30
C LEU A 236 -10.31 1.35 12.92
N VAL A 237 -9.51 1.83 11.97
CA VAL A 237 -9.43 1.26 10.63
C VAL A 237 -8.14 0.46 10.53
N THR A 238 -8.26 -0.86 10.42
CA THR A 238 -7.11 -1.74 10.27
C THR A 238 -6.88 -2.13 8.82
N LEU A 239 -5.62 -2.24 8.44
CA LEU A 239 -5.15 -2.67 7.12
C LEU A 239 -4.78 -4.16 7.11
N THR A 240 -4.69 -4.77 8.29
CA THR A 240 -4.18 -6.12 8.45
C THR A 240 -5.21 -7.02 9.12
N LEU A 241 -5.42 -8.19 8.52
CA LEU A 241 -6.06 -9.30 9.22
C LEU A 241 -4.98 -10.10 9.96
N PRO A 242 -5.33 -10.71 11.11
CA PRO A 242 -4.43 -11.67 11.73
C PRO A 242 -4.12 -12.80 10.75
N THR A 243 -2.86 -12.89 10.35
CA THR A 243 -2.37 -13.93 9.45
C THR A 243 -1.42 -14.85 10.21
N PRO A 244 -1.41 -16.17 9.92
CA PRO A 244 -0.35 -17.05 10.41
C PRO A 244 1.03 -16.53 10.00
N ARG A 245 2.04 -16.80 10.82
CA ARG A 245 3.44 -16.45 10.49
C ARG A 245 4.03 -17.31 9.37
N GLU A 246 3.43 -18.47 9.13
CA GLU A 246 3.81 -19.43 8.11
C GLU A 246 2.61 -19.72 7.21
N SER A 247 2.85 -20.24 6.01
CA SER A 247 1.79 -20.69 5.13
C SER A 247 0.92 -21.72 5.85
N ALA A 248 -0.37 -21.46 5.93
CA ALA A 248 -1.32 -22.29 6.67
C ALA A 248 -2.60 -22.49 5.88
N GLY A 249 -3.18 -23.68 6.00
CA GLY A 249 -4.46 -24.00 5.37
C GLY A 249 -5.61 -23.08 5.83
N LYS A 250 -6.68 -23.06 5.04
CA LYS A 250 -7.87 -22.21 5.29
C LYS A 250 -8.40 -22.30 6.72
N LEU A 251 -8.45 -23.51 7.29
CA LEU A 251 -8.97 -23.73 8.64
C LEU A 251 -8.16 -22.97 9.70
N LYS A 252 -6.82 -23.08 9.66
CA LYS A 252 -5.92 -22.39 10.61
C LYS A 252 -5.99 -20.87 10.42
N PHE A 253 -6.10 -20.40 9.19
CA PHE A 253 -6.26 -18.97 8.90
C PHE A 253 -7.55 -18.43 9.54
N PHE A 254 -8.71 -19.08 9.29
CA PHE A 254 -9.99 -18.63 9.84
C PHE A 254 -10.07 -18.79 11.36
N ALA A 255 -9.49 -19.86 11.93
CA ALA A 255 -9.40 -20.05 13.37
C ALA A 255 -8.66 -18.90 14.09
N MET A 256 -7.73 -18.23 13.41
CA MET A 256 -7.04 -17.05 13.95
C MET A 256 -7.78 -15.74 13.65
N ALA A 257 -8.32 -15.60 12.45
CA ALA A 257 -8.93 -14.35 11.98
C ALA A 257 -10.29 -14.08 12.64
N ILE A 258 -11.16 -15.11 12.74
CA ILE A 258 -12.52 -14.95 13.27
C ILE A 258 -12.53 -14.50 14.74
N PRO A 259 -11.84 -15.15 15.68
CA PRO A 259 -11.84 -14.70 17.09
C PRO A 259 -11.27 -13.30 17.27
N ALA A 260 -10.25 -12.94 16.46
CA ALA A 260 -9.70 -11.60 16.51
C ALA A 260 -10.68 -10.54 16.03
N LEU A 261 -11.41 -10.84 14.95
CA LEU A 261 -12.45 -9.95 14.42
C LEU A 261 -13.61 -9.79 15.40
N VAL A 262 -14.10 -10.91 15.96
CA VAL A 262 -15.15 -10.91 16.98
C VAL A 262 -14.72 -10.09 18.23
N PHE A 263 -13.51 -10.30 18.72
CA PHE A 263 -12.95 -9.50 19.80
C PHE A 263 -12.89 -8.01 19.48
N GLY A 264 -12.43 -7.66 18.28
CA GLY A 264 -12.36 -6.28 17.81
C GLY A 264 -13.74 -5.62 17.73
N ILE A 265 -14.73 -6.33 17.18
CA ILE A 265 -16.12 -5.88 17.11
C ILE A 265 -16.72 -5.69 18.51
N ALA A 266 -16.61 -6.69 19.38
CA ALA A 266 -17.11 -6.62 20.75
C ALA A 266 -16.50 -5.45 21.53
N ARG A 267 -15.20 -5.23 21.40
CA ARG A 267 -14.50 -4.06 21.98
C ARG A 267 -14.99 -2.75 21.39
N GLY A 268 -15.29 -2.74 20.10
CA GLY A 268 -15.84 -1.58 19.41
C GLY A 268 -17.20 -1.16 19.94
N LEU A 269 -18.06 -2.10 20.31
CA LEU A 269 -19.40 -1.81 20.85
C LEU A 269 -19.34 -1.04 22.18
N ILE A 270 -18.25 -1.19 22.96
CA ILE A 270 -18.06 -0.42 24.20
C ILE A 270 -17.76 1.04 23.83
N GLY A 271 -18.71 1.93 24.13
CA GLY A 271 -18.62 3.38 23.82
C GLY A 271 -18.90 3.73 22.36
N GLY A 272 -19.61 2.87 21.61
CA GLY A 272 -20.01 3.11 20.23
C GLY A 272 -18.86 3.20 19.23
N LYS A 273 -17.70 2.65 19.57
CA LYS A 273 -16.51 2.62 18.69
C LYS A 273 -16.71 1.60 17.59
N ARG A 274 -15.95 1.75 16.48
CA ARG A 274 -16.05 0.85 15.32
C ARG A 274 -14.70 0.31 14.92
N LEU A 275 -14.63 -1.01 14.70
CA LEU A 275 -13.54 -1.65 13.97
C LEU A 275 -13.94 -1.76 12.51
N LEU A 276 -13.12 -1.23 11.63
CA LEU A 276 -13.29 -1.28 10.17
C LEU A 276 -12.05 -1.92 9.56
N PHE A 277 -12.23 -2.67 8.48
CA PHE A 277 -11.14 -3.26 7.72
C PHE A 277 -11.09 -2.64 6.34
N THR A 278 -9.90 -2.18 5.92
CA THR A 278 -9.69 -1.67 4.56
C THR A 278 -8.96 -2.70 3.71
N ARG A 279 -9.60 -3.11 2.62
CA ARG A 279 -8.95 -3.73 1.47
C ARG A 279 -8.82 -2.68 0.39
N VAL A 280 -7.60 -2.30 0.05
CA VAL A 280 -7.33 -1.32 -1.02
C VAL A 280 -7.85 -1.83 -2.36
N LYS A 281 -8.41 -0.92 -3.15
CA LYS A 281 -8.87 -1.16 -4.52
C LYS A 281 -8.19 -0.17 -5.46
N PRO A 282 -7.78 -0.60 -6.65
CA PRO A 282 -7.28 0.32 -7.68
C PRO A 282 -8.41 1.30 -8.08
N ARG A 283 -8.13 2.58 -8.02
CA ARG A 283 -9.08 3.65 -8.38
C ARG A 283 -8.34 4.87 -8.92
N GLY A 284 -8.31 5.02 -10.23
CA GLY A 284 -7.69 6.15 -10.94
C GLY A 284 -8.24 7.50 -10.46
N GLY A 285 -9.55 7.66 -10.35
CA GLY A 285 -10.15 8.92 -9.86
C GLY A 285 -9.84 9.29 -8.41
N GLU A 286 -9.39 8.33 -7.56
CA GLU A 286 -8.81 8.66 -6.25
C GLU A 286 -7.34 9.05 -6.37
N LEU A 287 -6.60 8.43 -7.31
CA LEU A 287 -5.23 8.83 -7.62
C LEU A 287 -5.16 10.25 -8.20
N GLU A 288 -6.10 10.65 -9.04
CA GLU A 288 -6.18 12.03 -9.55
C GLU A 288 -6.28 13.06 -8.41
N LYS A 289 -7.09 12.77 -7.38
CA LYS A 289 -7.18 13.63 -6.18
C LYS A 289 -5.88 13.67 -5.40
N ILE A 290 -5.16 12.54 -5.36
CA ILE A 290 -3.85 12.43 -4.73
C ILE A 290 -2.80 13.16 -5.58
N SER A 291 -2.85 13.03 -6.94
CA SER A 291 -2.01 13.79 -7.86
C SER A 291 -2.11 15.30 -7.61
N ALA A 292 -3.33 15.82 -7.49
CA ALA A 292 -3.54 17.23 -7.21
C ALA A 292 -2.90 17.69 -5.88
N LEU A 293 -2.90 16.84 -4.85
CA LEU A 293 -2.22 17.14 -3.58
C LEU A 293 -0.69 17.07 -3.72
N ILE A 294 -0.17 16.18 -4.54
CA ILE A 294 1.27 16.05 -4.83
C ILE A 294 1.75 17.28 -5.63
N GLU A 295 1.04 17.64 -6.67
CA GLU A 295 1.37 18.81 -7.51
C GLU A 295 1.31 20.13 -6.73
N ALA A 296 0.37 20.22 -5.77
CA ALA A 296 0.29 21.33 -4.82
C ALA A 296 1.36 21.29 -3.72
N GLY A 297 2.30 20.33 -3.73
CA GLY A 297 3.36 20.19 -2.75
C GLY A 297 2.90 19.79 -1.34
N LYS A 298 1.62 19.36 -1.19
CA LYS A 298 1.06 18.96 0.12
C LYS A 298 1.40 17.53 0.51
N ILE A 299 1.75 16.70 -0.46
CA ILE A 299 2.13 15.30 -0.28
C ILE A 299 3.35 15.02 -1.13
N ARG A 300 4.32 14.29 -0.59
CA ARG A 300 5.48 13.79 -1.33
C ARG A 300 5.77 12.35 -0.94
N PRO A 301 5.96 11.44 -1.90
CA PRO A 301 6.45 10.09 -1.61
C PRO A 301 7.86 10.14 -1.03
N VAL A 302 8.19 9.12 -0.23
CA VAL A 302 9.55 8.92 0.27
C VAL A 302 10.03 7.58 -0.29
N VAL A 303 11.03 7.63 -1.16
CA VAL A 303 11.73 6.46 -1.69
C VAL A 303 13.04 6.32 -0.93
N GLU A 304 13.21 5.24 -0.15
CA GLU A 304 14.42 5.02 0.64
C GLU A 304 15.58 4.52 -0.24
N LYS A 305 15.26 3.64 -1.18
CA LYS A 305 16.26 3.09 -2.12
C LYS A 305 15.58 2.69 -3.44
N VAL A 306 16.30 2.90 -4.54
CA VAL A 306 15.96 2.42 -5.87
C VAL A 306 16.83 1.22 -6.18
N PHE A 307 16.24 0.16 -6.71
CA PHE A 307 16.90 -1.05 -7.18
C PHE A 307 16.66 -1.22 -8.68
N SER A 308 17.54 -1.93 -9.39
CA SER A 308 17.23 -2.39 -10.73
C SER A 308 16.29 -3.61 -10.70
N LEU A 309 15.74 -4.00 -11.85
CA LEU A 309 14.89 -5.18 -11.95
C LEU A 309 15.65 -6.46 -11.54
N GLU A 310 16.96 -6.54 -11.86
CA GLU A 310 17.84 -7.64 -11.50
C GLU A 310 18.03 -7.78 -9.98
N GLN A 311 17.90 -6.68 -9.26
CA GLN A 311 18.05 -6.63 -7.82
C GLN A 311 16.73 -6.87 -7.07
N ILE A 312 15.67 -7.32 -7.74
CA ILE A 312 14.34 -7.49 -7.14
C ILE A 312 14.36 -8.39 -5.90
N ALA A 313 15.15 -9.45 -5.90
CA ALA A 313 15.28 -10.36 -4.76
C ALA A 313 15.90 -9.66 -3.53
N GLU A 314 16.88 -8.77 -3.73
CA GLU A 314 17.47 -7.94 -2.66
C GLU A 314 16.43 -6.95 -2.11
N ALA A 315 15.69 -6.27 -2.99
CA ALA A 315 14.63 -5.34 -2.60
C ALA A 315 13.54 -6.03 -1.75
N HIS A 316 13.15 -7.26 -2.12
CA HIS A 316 12.21 -8.06 -1.33
C HIS A 316 12.78 -8.42 0.04
N ARG A 317 14.03 -8.92 0.12
CA ARG A 317 14.68 -9.22 1.41
C ARG A 317 14.74 -7.99 2.32
N LEU A 318 15.09 -6.83 1.77
CA LEU A 318 15.11 -5.59 2.55
C LEU A 318 13.71 -5.21 3.07
N SER A 319 12.67 -5.35 2.23
CA SER A 319 11.27 -5.10 2.63
C SER A 319 10.81 -6.06 3.73
N GLU A 320 11.22 -7.32 3.69
CA GLU A 320 10.89 -8.36 4.68
C GLU A 320 11.44 -8.05 6.08
N LEU A 321 12.56 -7.34 6.18
CA LEU A 321 13.11 -6.88 7.45
C LEU A 321 12.17 -5.91 8.20
N GLY A 322 11.20 -5.29 7.51
CA GLY A 322 10.18 -4.44 8.12
C GLY A 322 10.68 -3.09 8.64
N HIS A 323 11.84 -2.64 8.18
CA HIS A 323 12.51 -1.44 8.70
C HIS A 323 12.64 -0.30 7.67
N VAL A 324 12.04 -0.45 6.51
CA VAL A 324 12.07 0.52 5.42
C VAL A 324 11.32 1.80 5.82
N ARG A 325 11.92 2.97 5.54
CA ARG A 325 11.29 4.28 5.62
C ARG A 325 10.64 4.62 4.28
N GLY A 326 9.31 4.73 4.25
CA GLY A 326 8.60 4.93 2.99
C GLY A 326 8.60 3.69 2.11
N LYS A 327 9.20 3.77 0.92
CA LYS A 327 9.10 2.76 -0.13
C LYS A 327 10.45 2.38 -0.73
N LEU A 328 10.48 1.19 -1.32
CA LEU A 328 11.54 0.73 -2.23
C LEU A 328 10.99 0.77 -3.65
N ALA A 329 11.67 1.46 -4.54
CA ALA A 329 11.33 1.51 -5.96
C ALA A 329 12.19 0.52 -6.76
N ILE A 330 11.64 0.03 -7.86
CA ILE A 330 12.31 -0.82 -8.83
C ILE A 330 12.35 -0.07 -10.15
N ARG A 331 13.54 0.32 -10.59
CA ARG A 331 13.75 0.88 -11.92
C ARG A 331 13.76 -0.26 -12.93
N ILE A 332 12.89 -0.18 -13.92
CA ILE A 332 12.77 -1.19 -14.98
C ILE A 332 13.38 -0.64 -16.26
N ARG A 333 13.30 0.66 -16.45
CA ARG A 333 13.87 1.36 -17.60
C ARG A 333 14.51 2.66 -17.16
N GLU A 334 15.62 3.02 -17.76
CA GLU A 334 16.23 4.35 -17.57
C GLU A 334 15.41 5.40 -18.35
N ASP A 335 15.28 6.59 -17.77
CA ASP A 335 14.72 7.74 -18.47
C ASP A 335 15.72 8.12 -19.57
N GLN A 336 15.24 8.18 -20.84
CA GLN A 336 16.02 8.64 -21.98
C GLN A 336 16.04 10.15 -22.05
#